data_5fc02b9dbc567565b64c12def7cbd9a7
#
_entry.id   5fc02b9dbc567565b64c12def7cbd9a7
#
_cell.length_a   1.000
_cell.length_b   1.000
_cell.length_c   1.000
_cell.angle_alpha   90.00
_cell.angle_beta   90.00
_cell.angle_gamma   90.00
#
_symmetry.space_group_name_H-M   'P 1'
#
loop_
_entity.id
_entity.type
_entity.pdbx_description
1 polymer ?
#
loop_
_entity_poly.entity_id
_entity_poly.type
_entity_poly.pdbx_seq_one_letter_code
_entity_poly.pdbx_strand_id
1 'polypeptide(L)'
;MVINEKLVQKLITKQFPDFGHLPIRAVSKQGCDNRTFRLGSALLVRMPSRQEYAFQVEKEQFWLPKLAQHLPCQIPMPIALGQADTDYPWKWSIYSWLDGESALSTPVDSLEGFAYDLARFIKALHQINTNDGPLPGIQNFHRGGSLLNYDTETRKAVSI
;
A
#
# COMPACT_ATOMS: atom_id res chain seq x y z
N MET A 1 7.47 -0.33 -19.91
CA MET A 1 7.82 0.91 -19.19
C MET A 1 8.69 0.55 -17.99
N VAL A 2 9.80 1.25 -17.80
CA VAL A 2 10.68 1.06 -16.64
C VAL A 2 10.40 2.17 -15.63
N ILE A 3 9.97 1.78 -14.42
CA ILE A 3 9.73 2.72 -13.32
C ILE A 3 11.00 2.78 -12.49
N ASN A 4 11.72 3.90 -12.58
CA ASN A 4 13.01 4.15 -11.91
C ASN A 4 13.05 5.55 -11.29
N GLU A 5 14.12 5.86 -10.57
CA GLU A 5 14.30 7.15 -9.89
C GLU A 5 14.21 8.35 -10.83
N LYS A 6 14.68 8.23 -12.08
CA LYS A 6 14.63 9.31 -13.07
C LYS A 6 13.20 9.66 -13.45
N LEU A 7 12.36 8.65 -13.68
CA LEU A 7 10.94 8.83 -13.95
C LEU A 7 10.24 9.48 -12.76
N VAL A 8 10.49 8.95 -11.55
CA VAL A 8 9.89 9.48 -10.32
C VAL A 8 10.31 10.94 -10.11
N GLN A 9 11.60 11.26 -10.27
CA GLN A 9 12.09 12.64 -10.15
C GLN A 9 11.39 13.58 -11.13
N LYS A 10 11.21 13.15 -12.39
CA LYS A 10 10.53 13.95 -13.41
C LYS A 10 9.08 14.25 -13.01
N LEU A 11 8.35 13.22 -12.56
CA LEU A 11 6.95 13.36 -12.15
C LEU A 11 6.79 14.21 -10.89
N ILE A 12 7.66 14.02 -9.89
CA ILE A 12 7.68 14.83 -8.66
C ILE A 12 7.94 16.30 -9.02
N THR A 13 9.00 16.59 -9.76
CA THR A 13 9.36 17.98 -10.13
C THR A 13 8.24 18.67 -10.89
N LYS A 14 7.52 17.93 -11.75
CA LYS A 14 6.43 18.49 -12.55
C LYS A 14 5.15 18.71 -11.74
N GLN A 15 4.77 17.75 -10.88
CA GLN A 15 3.46 17.77 -10.21
C GLN A 15 3.53 18.29 -8.78
N PHE A 16 4.68 18.18 -8.12
CA PHE A 16 4.91 18.57 -6.72
C PHE A 16 6.26 19.28 -6.57
N PRO A 17 6.41 20.49 -7.11
CA PRO A 17 7.70 21.21 -7.14
C PRO A 17 8.31 21.41 -5.75
N ASP A 18 7.48 21.54 -4.70
CA ASP A 18 7.94 21.64 -3.31
C ASP A 18 8.74 20.42 -2.84
N PHE A 19 8.50 19.26 -3.42
CA PHE A 19 9.24 18.03 -3.14
C PHE A 19 10.38 17.76 -4.15
N GLY A 20 10.48 18.57 -5.19
CA GLY A 20 11.42 18.37 -6.30
C GLY A 20 12.89 18.36 -5.92
N HIS A 21 13.24 18.98 -4.79
CA HIS A 21 14.59 19.03 -4.25
C HIS A 21 14.98 17.80 -3.40
N LEU A 22 14.01 16.96 -3.03
CA LEU A 22 14.24 15.82 -2.16
C LEU A 22 14.92 14.65 -2.92
N PRO A 23 15.90 13.98 -2.29
CA PRO A 23 16.54 12.83 -2.89
C PRO A 23 15.55 11.66 -3.02
N ILE A 24 15.64 10.95 -4.16
CA ILE A 24 14.83 9.77 -4.45
C ILE A 24 15.74 8.54 -4.48
N ARG A 25 15.33 7.47 -3.79
CA ARG A 25 16.04 6.19 -3.77
C ARG A 25 15.04 5.03 -3.83
N ALA A 26 15.27 4.07 -4.69
CA ALA A 26 14.48 2.83 -4.68
C ALA A 26 14.66 2.10 -3.33
N VAL A 27 13.58 1.57 -2.77
CA VAL A 27 13.70 0.71 -1.58
C VAL A 27 14.30 -0.64 -1.98
N SER A 28 15.07 -1.25 -1.08
CA SER A 28 15.80 -2.49 -1.37
C SER A 28 14.87 -3.69 -1.61
N LYS A 29 13.74 -3.76 -0.92
CA LYS A 29 12.73 -4.81 -1.08
C LYS A 29 11.51 -4.24 -1.78
N GLN A 30 11.40 -4.48 -3.08
CA GLN A 30 10.24 -4.06 -3.89
C GLN A 30 9.10 -5.07 -3.76
N GLY A 31 7.86 -4.55 -3.74
CA GLY A 31 6.67 -5.39 -3.88
C GLY A 31 6.38 -5.77 -5.34
N CYS A 32 5.47 -6.71 -5.54
CA CYS A 32 5.01 -7.11 -6.88
C CYS A 32 4.12 -6.02 -7.52
N ASP A 33 3.22 -5.45 -6.73
CA ASP A 33 2.15 -4.57 -7.20
C ASP A 33 2.63 -3.13 -7.45
N ASN A 34 3.58 -2.68 -6.66
CA ASN A 34 4.09 -1.30 -6.72
C ASN A 34 5.60 -1.26 -6.80
N ARG A 35 6.10 -0.21 -7.45
CA ARG A 35 7.48 0.25 -7.28
C ARG A 35 7.50 1.35 -6.24
N THR A 36 8.31 1.16 -5.23
CA THR A 36 8.37 2.04 -4.06
C THR A 36 9.71 2.73 -3.98
N PHE A 37 9.67 4.03 -3.72
CA PHE A 37 10.86 4.87 -3.62
C PHE A 37 10.79 5.69 -2.34
N ARG A 38 11.89 5.79 -1.63
CA ARG A 38 12.07 6.76 -0.56
C ARG A 38 12.19 8.16 -1.17
N LEU A 39 11.47 9.13 -0.63
CA LEU A 39 11.51 10.53 -1.03
C LEU A 39 11.93 11.38 0.19
N GLY A 40 13.15 11.86 0.20
CA GLY A 40 13.74 12.46 1.38
C GLY A 40 13.84 11.47 2.56
N SER A 41 13.68 11.99 3.77
CA SER A 41 13.72 11.20 5.01
C SER A 41 12.33 10.80 5.54
N ALA A 42 11.28 11.49 5.14
CA ALA A 42 9.96 11.38 5.76
C ALA A 42 8.84 10.87 4.82
N LEU A 43 9.14 10.70 3.54
CA LEU A 43 8.13 10.38 2.54
C LEU A 43 8.50 9.13 1.74
N LEU A 44 7.50 8.53 1.13
CA LEU A 44 7.65 7.48 0.13
C LEU A 44 6.74 7.72 -1.07
N VAL A 45 7.18 7.29 -2.23
CA VAL A 45 6.40 7.27 -3.47
C VAL A 45 6.05 5.84 -3.80
N ARG A 46 4.77 5.55 -4.05
CA ARG A 46 4.30 4.25 -4.54
C ARG A 46 3.69 4.42 -5.91
N MET A 47 4.21 3.67 -6.85
CA MET A 47 3.80 3.68 -8.25
C MET A 47 3.32 2.28 -8.64
N PRO A 48 2.05 2.10 -9.00
CA PRO A 48 1.56 0.84 -9.56
C PRO A 48 2.46 0.31 -10.68
N SER A 49 2.78 -0.97 -10.66
CA SER A 49 3.66 -1.58 -11.65
C SER A 49 2.92 -2.00 -12.92
N ARG A 50 1.57 -2.11 -12.84
CA ARG A 50 0.65 -2.50 -13.92
C ARG A 50 -0.71 -1.85 -13.72
N GLN A 51 -1.52 -1.88 -14.78
CA GLN A 51 -2.87 -1.31 -14.78
C GLN A 51 -3.78 -1.96 -13.72
N GLU A 52 -3.64 -3.26 -13.50
CA GLU A 52 -4.47 -4.02 -12.54
C GLU A 52 -4.30 -3.52 -11.11
N TYR A 53 -3.19 -2.85 -10.81
CA TYR A 53 -2.90 -2.30 -9.47
C TYR A 53 -3.23 -0.81 -9.34
N ALA A 54 -3.50 -0.12 -10.45
CA ALA A 54 -3.68 1.34 -10.47
C ALA A 54 -4.90 1.80 -9.65
N PHE A 55 -5.98 1.02 -9.62
CA PHE A 55 -7.19 1.36 -8.86
C PHE A 55 -6.98 1.33 -7.33
N GLN A 56 -5.93 0.67 -6.84
CA GLN A 56 -5.60 0.68 -5.41
C GLN A 56 -5.24 2.07 -4.90
N VAL A 57 -4.69 2.92 -5.77
CA VAL A 57 -4.27 4.27 -5.41
C VAL A 57 -5.44 5.10 -4.85
N GLU A 58 -6.57 5.13 -5.57
CA GLU A 58 -7.75 5.89 -5.13
C GLU A 58 -8.38 5.29 -3.88
N LYS A 59 -8.40 3.96 -3.79
CA LYS A 59 -8.87 3.26 -2.61
C LYS A 59 -8.02 3.60 -1.38
N GLU A 60 -6.69 3.61 -1.50
CA GLU A 60 -5.80 3.96 -0.41
C GLU A 60 -5.94 5.44 0.00
N GLN A 61 -6.07 6.35 -0.96
CA GLN A 61 -6.33 7.77 -0.70
C GLN A 61 -7.62 8.00 0.12
N PHE A 62 -8.62 7.20 -0.13
CA PHE A 62 -9.92 7.31 0.57
C PHE A 62 -9.92 6.61 1.94
N TRP A 63 -9.36 5.39 1.99
CA TRP A 63 -9.49 4.55 3.19
C TRP A 63 -8.42 4.78 4.24
N LEU A 64 -7.17 5.06 3.89
CA LEU A 64 -6.11 5.21 4.89
C LEU A 64 -6.38 6.32 5.90
N PRO A 65 -6.88 7.52 5.51
CA PRO A 65 -7.24 8.55 6.49
C PRO A 65 -8.37 8.13 7.44
N LYS A 66 -9.34 7.36 6.96
CA LYS A 66 -10.42 6.83 7.79
C LYS A 66 -9.89 5.76 8.76
N LEU A 67 -9.11 4.81 8.26
CA LEU A 67 -8.54 3.74 9.06
C LEU A 67 -7.64 4.26 10.17
N ALA A 68 -6.79 5.25 9.88
CA ALA A 68 -5.84 5.82 10.84
C ALA A 68 -6.49 6.37 12.11
N GLN A 69 -7.75 6.83 12.02
CA GLN A 69 -8.50 7.36 13.17
C GLN A 69 -8.94 6.28 14.16
N HIS A 70 -8.96 5.03 13.75
CA HIS A 70 -9.50 3.91 14.53
C HIS A 70 -8.44 2.87 14.93
N LEU A 71 -7.29 2.89 14.25
CA LEU A 71 -6.25 1.89 14.49
C LEU A 71 -5.34 2.29 15.65
N PRO A 72 -4.90 1.32 16.47
CA PRO A 72 -4.05 1.58 17.63
C PRO A 72 -2.58 1.83 17.29
N CYS A 73 -2.20 1.73 16.03
CA CYS A 73 -0.84 2.00 15.54
C CYS A 73 -0.86 2.94 14.34
N GLN A 74 0.29 3.55 14.06
CA GLN A 74 0.45 4.37 12.88
C GLN A 74 0.41 3.52 11.61
N ILE A 75 -0.22 4.06 10.59
CA ILE A 75 -0.21 3.52 9.22
C ILE A 75 0.28 4.60 8.24
N PRO A 76 0.80 4.24 7.06
CA PRO A 76 1.21 5.23 6.07
C PRO A 76 0.03 6.13 5.68
N MET A 77 0.23 7.45 5.79
CA MET A 77 -0.81 8.43 5.44
C MET A 77 -0.57 8.99 4.05
N PRO A 78 -1.60 9.10 3.20
CA PRO A 78 -1.48 9.77 1.93
C PRO A 78 -1.22 11.27 2.14
N ILE A 79 -0.18 11.75 1.46
CA ILE A 79 0.26 13.16 1.49
C ILE A 79 -0.12 13.87 0.21
N ALA A 80 0.03 13.20 -0.94
CA ALA A 80 -0.33 13.74 -2.24
C ALA A 80 -0.73 12.64 -3.23
N LEU A 81 -1.61 13.02 -4.16
CA LEU A 81 -2.09 12.17 -5.25
C LEU A 81 -1.50 12.64 -6.58
N GLY A 82 -0.59 11.87 -7.14
CA GLY A 82 -0.04 12.09 -8.47
C GLY A 82 -1.00 11.63 -9.57
N GLN A 83 -1.05 12.40 -10.63
CA GLN A 83 -1.89 12.14 -11.79
C GLN A 83 -1.12 11.38 -12.87
N ALA A 84 -1.85 10.72 -13.75
CA ALA A 84 -1.30 10.15 -14.96
C ALA A 84 -0.59 11.21 -15.81
N ASP A 85 0.46 10.80 -16.50
CA ASP A 85 1.26 11.64 -17.38
C ASP A 85 1.63 10.87 -18.65
N THR A 86 2.16 11.56 -19.66
CA THR A 86 2.65 10.94 -20.90
C THR A 86 3.70 9.87 -20.67
N ASP A 87 4.52 10.03 -19.62
CA ASP A 87 5.58 9.10 -19.27
C ASP A 87 5.12 7.99 -18.31
N TYR A 88 3.96 8.18 -17.64
CA TYR A 88 3.40 7.24 -16.69
C TYR A 88 1.87 7.29 -16.68
N PRO A 89 1.18 6.26 -17.18
CA PRO A 89 -0.25 6.36 -17.54
C PRO A 89 -1.22 6.17 -16.37
N TRP A 90 -0.76 6.00 -15.14
CA TRP A 90 -1.63 5.73 -13.99
C TRP A 90 -1.47 6.78 -12.89
N LYS A 91 -2.47 6.88 -12.01
CA LYS A 91 -2.35 7.62 -10.75
C LYS A 91 -1.33 6.93 -9.84
N TRP A 92 -0.69 7.71 -9.00
CA TRP A 92 0.31 7.26 -8.03
C TRP A 92 0.23 8.11 -6.77
N SER A 93 0.89 7.72 -5.68
CA SER A 93 0.74 8.43 -4.42
C SER A 93 2.07 8.66 -3.71
N ILE A 94 2.11 9.78 -2.99
CA ILE A 94 3.11 10.07 -1.96
C ILE A 94 2.46 9.80 -0.61
N TYR A 95 3.17 9.07 0.26
CA TYR A 95 2.74 8.74 1.62
C TYR A 95 3.78 9.18 2.64
N SER A 96 3.37 9.27 3.90
CA SER A 96 4.33 9.33 5.00
C SER A 96 5.15 8.04 5.05
N TRP A 97 6.44 8.19 5.32
CA TRP A 97 7.29 7.04 5.64
C TRP A 97 7.14 6.68 7.12
N LEU A 98 7.04 5.41 7.42
CA LEU A 98 7.14 4.89 8.77
C LEU A 98 8.47 4.16 8.92
N ASP A 99 9.27 4.57 9.89
CA ASP A 99 10.49 3.85 10.23
C ASP A 99 10.15 2.54 10.94
N GLY A 100 10.94 1.52 10.69
CA GLY A 100 10.75 0.21 11.27
C GLY A 100 11.67 -0.83 10.64
N GLU A 101 11.77 -1.96 11.29
CA GLU A 101 12.59 -3.09 10.86
C GLU A 101 11.72 -4.30 10.54
N SER A 102 12.23 -5.16 9.68
CA SER A 102 11.53 -6.39 9.32
C SER A 102 11.70 -7.43 10.43
N ALA A 103 10.62 -8.00 10.92
CA ALA A 103 10.65 -9.13 11.85
C ALA A 103 11.38 -10.38 11.31
N LEU A 104 11.69 -10.42 10.00
CA LEU A 104 12.54 -11.46 9.41
C LEU A 104 14.03 -11.22 9.65
N SER A 105 14.43 -9.98 9.88
CA SER A 105 15.84 -9.59 10.05
C SER A 105 16.18 -9.13 11.45
N THR A 106 15.17 -8.71 12.21
CA THR A 106 15.33 -8.22 13.57
C THR A 106 14.43 -9.03 14.50
N PRO A 107 14.98 -9.64 15.57
CA PRO A 107 14.19 -10.38 16.54
C PRO A 107 13.11 -9.48 17.17
N VAL A 108 11.95 -10.07 17.41
CA VAL A 108 10.88 -9.42 18.17
C VAL A 108 11.18 -9.61 19.65
N ASP A 109 11.34 -8.52 20.40
CA ASP A 109 11.73 -8.55 21.82
C ASP A 109 10.75 -9.34 22.69
N SER A 110 9.45 -9.24 22.40
CA SER A 110 8.40 -9.96 23.10
C SER A 110 7.36 -10.48 22.13
N LEU A 111 7.32 -11.78 21.91
CA LEU A 111 6.30 -12.43 21.09
C LEU A 111 4.90 -12.28 21.70
N GLU A 112 4.78 -12.28 23.01
CA GLU A 112 3.53 -12.07 23.72
C GLU A 112 3.03 -10.63 23.52
N GLY A 113 3.89 -9.64 23.69
CA GLY A 113 3.57 -8.23 23.41
C GLY A 113 3.16 -8.01 21.96
N PHE A 114 3.90 -8.59 21.04
CA PHE A 114 3.57 -8.52 19.60
C PHE A 114 2.20 -9.17 19.30
N ALA A 115 1.91 -10.35 19.85
CA ALA A 115 0.63 -11.00 19.68
C ALA A 115 -0.54 -10.18 20.25
N TYR A 116 -0.33 -9.56 21.41
CA TYR A 116 -1.32 -8.66 22.01
C TYR A 116 -1.60 -7.43 21.15
N ASP A 117 -0.56 -6.76 20.64
CA ASP A 117 -0.70 -5.59 19.78
C ASP A 117 -1.35 -5.94 18.44
N LEU A 118 -0.99 -7.09 17.85
CA LEU A 118 -1.62 -7.60 16.63
C LEU A 118 -3.11 -7.89 16.86
N ALA A 119 -3.46 -8.52 17.97
CA ALA A 119 -4.85 -8.81 18.33
C ALA A 119 -5.67 -7.51 18.52
N ARG A 120 -5.10 -6.50 19.17
CA ARG A 120 -5.71 -5.17 19.30
C ARG A 120 -5.94 -4.50 17.94
N PHE A 121 -4.94 -4.56 17.06
CA PHE A 121 -5.04 -4.03 15.70
C PHE A 121 -6.16 -4.71 14.92
N ILE A 122 -6.19 -6.04 14.90
CA ILE A 122 -7.23 -6.81 14.19
C ILE A 122 -8.61 -6.51 14.76
N LYS A 123 -8.75 -6.47 16.09
CA LYS A 123 -10.01 -6.13 16.75
C LYS A 123 -10.49 -4.73 16.35
N ALA A 124 -9.62 -3.73 16.38
CA ALA A 124 -9.95 -2.38 15.98
C ALA A 124 -10.37 -2.31 14.51
N LEU A 125 -9.63 -2.99 13.62
CA LEU A 125 -9.92 -3.06 12.19
C LEU A 125 -11.32 -3.66 11.94
N HIS A 126 -11.70 -4.73 12.64
CA HIS A 126 -13.00 -5.38 12.51
C HIS A 126 -14.18 -4.53 13.01
N GLN A 127 -13.93 -3.50 13.81
CA GLN A 127 -14.96 -2.60 14.32
C GLN A 127 -15.24 -1.40 13.38
N ILE A 128 -14.44 -1.22 12.35
CA ILE A 128 -14.59 -0.11 11.41
C ILE A 128 -15.80 -0.36 10.52
N ASN A 129 -16.64 0.68 10.36
CA ASN A 129 -17.78 0.63 9.46
C ASN A 129 -17.31 0.50 8.00
N THR A 130 -17.79 -0.52 7.31
CA THR A 130 -17.43 -0.86 5.93
C THR A 130 -18.52 -0.57 4.91
N ASN A 131 -19.56 0.19 5.26
CA ASN A 131 -20.69 0.44 4.36
C ASN A 131 -20.28 1.05 3.00
N ASP A 132 -19.22 1.86 2.99
CA ASP A 132 -18.64 2.43 1.77
C ASP A 132 -17.52 1.55 1.16
N GLY A 133 -17.33 0.35 1.68
CA GLY A 133 -16.27 -0.57 1.24
C GLY A 133 -16.52 -1.11 -0.16
N PRO A 134 -15.47 -1.42 -0.92
CA PRO A 134 -15.62 -2.03 -2.24
C PRO A 134 -16.27 -3.40 -2.12
N LEU A 135 -17.33 -3.62 -2.88
CA LEU A 135 -17.99 -4.92 -2.95
C LEU A 135 -17.03 -5.99 -3.50
N PRO A 136 -17.20 -7.26 -3.09
CA PRO A 136 -16.43 -8.38 -3.65
C PRO A 136 -16.60 -8.46 -5.17
N GLY A 137 -15.49 -8.59 -5.89
CA GLY A 137 -15.50 -8.70 -7.34
C GLY A 137 -14.10 -9.01 -7.88
N ILE A 138 -13.97 -9.13 -9.20
CA ILE A 138 -12.70 -9.40 -9.88
C ILE A 138 -11.62 -8.38 -9.49
N GLN A 139 -12.00 -7.11 -9.35
CA GLN A 139 -11.12 -6.00 -9.00
C GLN A 139 -10.44 -6.13 -7.63
N ASN A 140 -10.94 -6.98 -6.76
CA ASN A 140 -10.35 -7.24 -5.43
C ASN A 140 -10.18 -8.73 -5.14
N PHE A 141 -10.14 -9.54 -6.18
CA PHE A 141 -10.03 -11.01 -6.08
C PHE A 141 -11.15 -11.61 -5.21
N HIS A 142 -12.37 -11.09 -5.33
CA HIS A 142 -13.55 -11.52 -4.54
C HIS A 142 -13.35 -11.53 -3.03
N ARG A 143 -12.37 -10.76 -2.49
CA ARG A 143 -12.12 -10.67 -1.05
C ARG A 143 -13.36 -10.15 -0.33
N GLY A 144 -13.74 -10.83 0.76
CA GLY A 144 -14.98 -10.56 1.50
C GLY A 144 -16.23 -11.15 0.86
N GLY A 145 -16.11 -11.87 -0.26
CA GLY A 145 -17.20 -12.59 -0.92
C GLY A 145 -17.35 -14.05 -0.49
N SER A 146 -18.20 -14.76 -1.20
CA SER A 146 -18.42 -16.20 -0.97
C SER A 146 -17.14 -16.99 -1.24
N LEU A 147 -16.81 -17.94 -0.35
CA LEU A 147 -15.70 -18.88 -0.54
C LEU A 147 -15.89 -19.79 -1.76
N LEU A 148 -17.11 -19.93 -2.27
CA LEU A 148 -17.41 -20.68 -3.49
C LEU A 148 -16.65 -20.14 -4.71
N ASN A 149 -16.26 -18.87 -4.72
CA ASN A 149 -15.43 -18.30 -5.78
C ASN A 149 -14.06 -18.99 -5.92
N TYR A 150 -13.59 -19.66 -4.87
CA TYR A 150 -12.29 -20.33 -4.81
C TYR A 150 -12.41 -21.85 -4.62
N ASP A 151 -13.63 -22.42 -4.68
CA ASP A 151 -13.86 -23.84 -4.39
C ASP A 151 -13.04 -24.75 -5.32
N THR A 152 -12.99 -24.44 -6.59
CA THR A 152 -12.25 -25.22 -7.59
C THR A 152 -10.75 -25.26 -7.29
N GLU A 153 -10.14 -24.10 -7.00
CA GLU A 153 -8.72 -23.99 -6.66
C GLU A 153 -8.42 -24.65 -5.33
N THR A 154 -9.31 -24.47 -4.36
CA THR A 154 -9.18 -25.09 -3.03
C THR A 154 -9.21 -26.61 -3.15
N ARG A 155 -10.17 -27.18 -3.86
CA ARG A 155 -10.25 -28.65 -4.09
C ARG A 155 -9.02 -29.18 -4.81
N LYS A 156 -8.53 -28.45 -5.82
CA LYS A 156 -7.28 -28.80 -6.50
C LYS A 156 -6.09 -28.83 -5.54
N ALA A 157 -5.95 -27.83 -4.66
CA ALA A 157 -4.85 -27.77 -3.72
C ALA A 157 -4.90 -28.88 -2.65
N VAL A 158 -6.10 -29.30 -2.25
CA VAL A 158 -6.28 -30.37 -1.23
C VAL A 158 -6.13 -31.76 -1.84
N SER A 159 -6.32 -31.93 -3.15
CA SER A 159 -6.21 -33.22 -3.84
C SER A 159 -4.78 -33.60 -4.25
N ILE A 160 -3.80 -32.79 -3.88
CA ILE A 160 -2.37 -33.04 -4.08
C ILE A 160 -1.80 -33.72 -2.85
#